data_977150485d596ffff1238ae60b6b69d8
#
_entry.id   977150485d596ffff1238ae60b6b69d8
#
_cell.length_a   1.000
_cell.length_b   1.000
_cell.length_c   1.000
_cell.angle_alpha   90.00
_cell.angle_beta   90.00
_cell.angle_gamma   90.00
#
_symmetry.space_group_name_H-M   'P 1'
#
loop_
_entity.id
_entity.type
_entity.pdbx_description
1 polymer ?
#
loop_
_entity_poly.entity_id
_entity_poly.type
_entity_poly.pdbx_seq_one_letter_code
_entity_poly.pdbx_strand_id
1 'polypeptide(L)'
;MHGIIFLALEDFLESRSGKGAWARAMREANLVEQSFSPDRFYPDEGAVDLFAASAKVLKLPMGETLEQLGCHMSPGLIEMGRSMGLIQPEWRTLDILERLNKDILSAFRTDGTGLKPPDIRTYRLKYGEIAAAYVSDRRLCQLFKGIVKGVGAFFNEPIRIEERVCMLESAPLCRMSIYLDDPALKNHVDITREFQTVHSRIQEIRFYNQFAGVAVVNQGLVLQYGPKGVLVQIQPESLLAMREEGGTYLALPHLHLGLKAAVAQVDMTQRTALLRQIVSTDGPIGRRILPRVVPVKPLPIELRIHKQTLRGWIANISESGLCIVLRADPILNETIIFTPLKVRFTLPVQTVDSEVTTASIPKIVLDGNVLNIEEREGRHSIRIVFQPYAVNEAHQIQRYYRERETAALQQLNALIALIK
;
A
#
# COMPACT_ATOMS: atom_id res chain seq x y z
N MET A 1 19.77 6.66 24.50
CA MET A 1 18.75 7.61 23.94
C MET A 1 19.46 8.64 23.10
N HIS A 2 18.87 9.11 21.98
CA HIS A 2 19.49 10.15 21.15
C HIS A 2 19.41 11.52 21.82
N GLY A 3 20.50 12.31 21.78
CA GLY A 3 20.58 13.61 22.47
C GLY A 3 19.53 14.62 22.05
N ILE A 4 19.04 14.52 20.83
CA ILE A 4 17.93 15.35 20.31
C ILE A 4 16.66 15.28 21.17
N ILE A 5 16.41 14.12 21.80
CA ILE A 5 15.23 13.93 22.66
C ILE A 5 15.40 14.70 23.97
N PHE A 6 16.63 14.73 24.51
CA PHE A 6 16.91 15.50 25.73
C PHE A 6 16.87 17.01 25.47
N LEU A 7 17.41 17.47 24.35
CA LEU A 7 17.32 18.88 23.95
C LEU A 7 15.86 19.32 23.71
N ALA A 8 15.06 18.48 23.07
CA ALA A 8 13.65 18.75 22.89
C ALA A 8 12.88 18.73 24.21
N LEU A 9 13.26 17.85 25.16
CA LEU A 9 12.66 17.83 26.50
C LEU A 9 13.01 19.07 27.30
N GLU A 10 14.25 19.55 27.23
CA GLU A 10 14.70 20.81 27.85
C GLU A 10 13.87 21.98 27.33
N ASP A 11 13.81 22.16 26.01
CA ASP A 11 13.05 23.23 25.36
C ASP A 11 11.55 23.15 25.71
N PHE A 12 10.99 21.94 25.69
CA PHE A 12 9.60 21.69 26.06
C PHE A 12 9.31 22.12 27.50
N LEU A 13 10.16 21.72 28.46
CA LEU A 13 9.99 22.08 29.88
C LEU A 13 10.11 23.58 30.10
N GLU A 14 11.14 24.21 29.53
CA GLU A 14 11.37 25.64 29.68
C GLU A 14 10.24 26.46 29.05
N SER A 15 9.71 26.03 27.90
CA SER A 15 8.58 26.70 27.24
C SER A 15 7.28 26.59 28.01
N ARG A 16 7.05 25.48 28.76
CA ARG A 16 5.79 25.20 29.47
C ARG A 16 5.78 25.67 30.92
N SER A 17 6.91 25.55 31.61
CA SER A 17 7.00 25.79 33.06
C SER A 17 8.01 26.89 33.43
N GLY A 18 8.50 27.63 32.44
CA GLY A 18 9.40 28.76 32.59
C GLY A 18 10.85 28.37 32.89
N LYS A 19 11.73 29.38 32.88
CA LYS A 19 13.16 29.20 33.08
C LYS A 19 13.49 28.43 34.37
N GLY A 20 14.41 27.47 34.23
CA GLY A 20 14.86 26.60 35.30
C GLY A 20 13.97 25.35 35.51
N ALA A 21 12.97 25.09 34.65
CA ALA A 21 12.18 23.89 34.71
C ALA A 21 13.03 22.65 34.43
N TRP A 22 13.96 22.74 33.46
CA TRP A 22 14.94 21.70 33.17
C TRP A 22 15.81 21.36 34.40
N ALA A 23 16.41 22.36 35.02
CA ALA A 23 17.24 22.14 36.20
C ALA A 23 16.45 21.52 37.38
N ARG A 24 15.16 21.85 37.51
CA ARG A 24 14.28 21.19 38.50
C ARG A 24 14.07 19.71 38.16
N ALA A 25 13.81 19.38 36.88
CA ALA A 25 13.62 18.00 36.44
C ALA A 25 14.90 17.17 36.63
N MET A 26 16.07 17.72 36.27
CA MET A 26 17.36 17.05 36.47
C MET A 26 17.64 16.72 37.96
N ARG A 27 17.38 17.69 38.87
CA ARG A 27 17.49 17.45 40.32
C ARG A 27 16.51 16.41 40.83
N GLU A 28 15.26 16.48 40.39
CA GLU A 28 14.21 15.53 40.80
C GLU A 28 14.55 14.09 40.28
N ALA A 29 15.23 13.96 39.16
CA ALA A 29 15.72 12.70 38.63
C ALA A 29 17.06 12.24 39.24
N ASN A 30 17.65 13.00 40.20
CA ASN A 30 18.97 12.77 40.77
C ASN A 30 20.09 12.69 39.69
N LEU A 31 19.96 13.41 38.60
CA LEU A 31 20.95 13.47 37.54
C LEU A 31 21.87 14.67 37.70
N VAL A 32 23.15 14.47 37.39
CA VAL A 32 24.11 15.58 37.32
C VAL A 32 23.75 16.44 36.11
N GLU A 33 23.77 17.76 36.33
CA GLU A 33 23.55 18.73 35.25
C GLU A 33 24.66 18.57 34.19
N GLN A 34 24.23 18.22 32.96
CA GLN A 34 25.11 18.06 31.83
C GLN A 34 24.46 18.64 30.57
N SER A 35 25.25 19.04 29.62
CA SER A 35 24.81 19.46 28.30
C SER A 35 24.67 18.23 27.37
N PHE A 36 23.60 18.19 26.61
CA PHE A 36 23.37 17.16 25.60
C PHE A 36 23.74 17.66 24.22
N SER A 37 24.31 16.78 23.38
CA SER A 37 24.67 17.09 22.00
C SER A 37 23.65 16.41 21.06
N PRO A 38 23.17 17.10 20.00
CA PRO A 38 22.18 16.54 19.08
C PRO A 38 22.69 15.36 18.25
N ASP A 39 23.99 15.17 18.16
CA ASP A 39 24.69 14.16 17.37
C ASP A 39 25.20 12.97 18.21
N ARG A 40 24.92 12.95 19.52
CA ARG A 40 25.38 11.89 20.42
C ARG A 40 24.24 11.04 20.94
N PHE A 41 24.60 9.80 21.25
CA PHE A 41 23.76 8.90 21.99
C PHE A 41 24.17 8.83 23.45
N TYR A 42 23.19 8.73 24.32
CA TYR A 42 23.36 8.64 25.77
C TYR A 42 22.74 7.34 26.29
N PRO A 43 23.25 6.79 27.41
CA PRO A 43 22.66 5.63 28.05
C PRO A 43 21.17 5.84 28.35
N ASP A 44 20.39 4.77 28.30
CA ASP A 44 18.96 4.83 28.61
C ASP A 44 18.70 4.90 30.13
N GLU A 45 19.73 4.57 30.92
CA GLU A 45 19.72 4.71 32.38
C GLU A 45 19.51 6.18 32.74
N GLY A 46 18.56 6.42 33.63
CA GLY A 46 18.18 7.79 34.03
C GLY A 46 17.24 8.52 33.05
N ALA A 47 17.10 8.10 31.78
CA ALA A 47 16.18 8.76 30.87
C ALA A 47 14.70 8.56 31.30
N VAL A 48 14.35 7.38 31.79
CA VAL A 48 13.01 7.11 32.33
C VAL A 48 12.74 7.95 33.57
N ASP A 49 13.72 8.04 34.48
CA ASP A 49 13.62 8.87 35.68
C ASP A 49 13.45 10.34 35.34
N LEU A 50 14.19 10.81 34.31
CA LEU A 50 14.05 12.20 33.83
C LEU A 50 12.67 12.46 33.21
N PHE A 51 12.09 11.53 32.46
CA PHE A 51 10.72 11.67 31.98
C PHE A 51 9.71 11.71 33.13
N ALA A 52 9.89 10.85 34.15
CA ALA A 52 9.02 10.83 35.32
C ALA A 52 9.16 12.14 36.13
N ALA A 53 10.38 12.63 36.29
CA ALA A 53 10.64 13.93 36.95
C ALA A 53 10.04 15.11 36.15
N SER A 54 10.15 15.06 34.83
CA SER A 54 9.53 16.05 33.94
C SER A 54 8.02 16.08 34.07
N ALA A 55 7.39 14.91 34.14
CA ALA A 55 5.95 14.78 34.39
C ALA A 55 5.53 15.42 35.72
N LYS A 56 6.30 15.23 36.80
CA LYS A 56 6.07 15.87 38.09
C LYS A 56 6.19 17.40 38.01
N VAL A 57 7.24 17.91 37.32
CA VAL A 57 7.45 19.35 37.11
C VAL A 57 6.28 19.98 36.37
N LEU A 58 5.76 19.28 35.35
CA LEU A 58 4.63 19.72 34.54
C LEU A 58 3.27 19.47 35.22
N LYS A 59 3.24 18.66 36.29
CA LYS A 59 2.01 18.20 36.99
C LYS A 59 1.07 17.45 36.01
N LEU A 60 1.60 16.64 35.11
CA LEU A 60 0.89 15.85 34.15
C LEU A 60 1.20 14.35 34.33
N PRO A 61 0.31 13.44 33.91
CA PRO A 61 0.66 12.03 33.78
C PRO A 61 1.84 11.83 32.82
N MET A 62 2.72 10.85 33.10
CA MET A 62 3.91 10.56 32.26
C MET A 62 3.55 10.31 30.80
N GLY A 63 2.46 9.55 30.55
CA GLY A 63 2.01 9.28 29.19
C GLY A 63 1.61 10.53 28.42
N GLU A 64 0.92 11.44 29.08
CA GLU A 64 0.52 12.73 28.50
C GLU A 64 1.73 13.64 28.28
N THR A 65 2.66 13.66 29.22
CA THR A 65 3.94 14.41 29.08
C THR A 65 4.72 13.93 27.85
N LEU A 66 4.84 12.62 27.66
CA LEU A 66 5.54 12.05 26.50
C LEU A 66 4.81 12.35 25.17
N GLU A 67 3.48 12.30 25.18
CA GLU A 67 2.70 12.65 23.99
C GLU A 67 2.83 14.13 23.64
N GLN A 68 2.75 15.03 24.61
CA GLN A 68 2.95 16.47 24.40
C GLN A 68 4.38 16.79 23.97
N LEU A 69 5.40 16.12 24.52
CA LEU A 69 6.79 16.22 24.07
C LEU A 69 6.93 15.79 22.61
N GLY A 70 6.32 14.67 22.21
CA GLY A 70 6.33 14.20 20.84
C GLY A 70 5.73 15.22 19.87
N CYS A 71 4.60 15.84 20.24
CA CYS A 71 4.00 16.92 19.46
C CYS A 71 4.95 18.12 19.33
N HIS A 72 5.58 18.52 20.45
CA HIS A 72 6.47 19.67 20.53
C HIS A 72 7.72 19.52 19.64
N MET A 73 8.31 18.33 19.63
CA MET A 73 9.54 18.10 18.85
C MET A 73 9.31 17.86 17.35
N SER A 74 8.08 17.56 16.91
CA SER A 74 7.79 17.17 15.53
C SER A 74 8.17 18.19 14.46
N PRO A 75 7.94 19.51 14.62
CA PRO A 75 8.37 20.51 13.63
C PRO A 75 9.88 20.47 13.39
N GLY A 76 10.69 20.44 14.47
CA GLY A 76 12.14 20.35 14.36
C GLY A 76 12.62 19.06 13.68
N LEU A 77 11.97 17.93 13.95
CA LEU A 77 12.28 16.66 13.29
C LEU A 77 11.97 16.70 11.78
N ILE A 78 10.88 17.35 11.39
CA ILE A 78 10.52 17.50 9.96
C ILE A 78 11.56 18.41 9.26
N GLU A 79 11.90 19.54 9.85
CA GLU A 79 12.89 20.47 9.27
C GLU A 79 14.26 19.82 9.16
N MET A 80 14.70 19.10 10.19
CA MET A 80 15.94 18.33 10.15
C MET A 80 15.89 17.25 9.05
N GLY A 81 14.83 16.49 8.96
CA GLY A 81 14.66 15.47 7.92
C GLY A 81 14.67 16.07 6.50
N ARG A 82 14.11 17.26 6.31
CA ARG A 82 14.18 18.01 5.04
C ARG A 82 15.58 18.48 4.72
N SER A 83 16.28 19.06 5.70
CA SER A 83 17.67 19.53 5.52
C SER A 83 18.64 18.40 5.17
N MET A 84 18.38 17.19 5.68
CA MET A 84 19.15 15.98 5.38
C MET A 84 18.70 15.30 4.05
N GLY A 85 17.67 15.80 3.37
CA GLY A 85 17.13 15.20 2.16
C GLY A 85 16.35 13.90 2.39
N LEU A 86 16.05 13.55 3.64
CA LEU A 86 15.29 12.34 4.03
C LEU A 86 13.77 12.52 3.87
N ILE A 87 13.30 13.76 3.94
CA ILE A 87 11.88 14.12 3.76
C ILE A 87 11.77 15.02 2.53
N GLN A 88 11.01 14.55 1.54
CA GLN A 88 10.78 15.30 0.32
C GLN A 88 9.80 16.46 0.55
N PRO A 89 9.93 17.59 -0.18
CA PRO A 89 9.07 18.76 0.02
C PRO A 89 7.56 18.49 -0.14
N GLU A 90 7.20 17.59 -1.03
CA GLU A 90 5.82 17.19 -1.32
C GLU A 90 5.22 16.23 -0.31
N TRP A 91 6.02 15.60 0.57
CA TRP A 91 5.51 14.66 1.57
C TRP A 91 4.72 15.38 2.65
N ARG A 92 3.62 14.74 3.04
CA ARG A 92 2.78 15.16 4.14
C ARG A 92 2.73 14.08 5.21
N THR A 93 1.82 14.19 6.16
CA THR A 93 1.76 13.35 7.36
C THR A 93 1.87 11.87 7.05
N LEU A 94 0.94 11.33 6.24
CA LEU A 94 0.93 9.89 5.99
C LEU A 94 2.05 9.43 5.07
N ASP A 95 2.60 10.31 4.23
CA ASP A 95 3.75 10.00 3.37
C ASP A 95 5.03 9.83 4.19
N ILE A 96 5.23 10.72 5.19
CA ILE A 96 6.34 10.62 6.15
C ILE A 96 6.20 9.34 6.99
N LEU A 97 5.01 9.07 7.52
CA LEU A 97 4.77 7.88 8.34
C LEU A 97 4.97 6.58 7.56
N GLU A 98 4.50 6.51 6.32
CA GLU A 98 4.67 5.33 5.46
C GLU A 98 6.13 5.00 5.21
N ARG A 99 6.99 6.02 5.12
CA ARG A 99 8.41 5.89 4.82
C ARG A 99 9.31 5.94 6.05
N LEU A 100 8.73 6.10 7.24
CA LEU A 100 9.45 6.35 8.48
C LEU A 100 10.57 5.33 8.74
N ASN A 101 10.28 4.04 8.62
CA ASN A 101 11.26 3.00 8.91
C ASN A 101 12.32 2.84 7.83
N LYS A 102 11.89 2.86 6.55
CA LYS A 102 12.75 2.55 5.42
C LYS A 102 13.69 3.70 5.07
N ASP A 103 13.17 4.91 5.04
CA ASP A 103 13.90 6.06 4.50
C ASP A 103 14.45 6.97 5.61
N ILE A 104 13.73 7.13 6.73
CA ILE A 104 14.12 8.04 7.81
C ILE A 104 14.91 7.30 8.90
N LEU A 105 14.32 6.30 9.56
CA LEU A 105 14.99 5.62 10.68
C LEU A 105 16.19 4.76 10.23
N SER A 106 16.22 4.29 8.98
CA SER A 106 17.36 3.55 8.45
C SER A 106 18.63 4.40 8.42
N ALA A 107 18.52 5.70 8.15
CA ALA A 107 19.66 6.61 8.15
C ALA A 107 20.35 6.71 9.52
N PHE A 108 19.61 6.50 10.62
CA PHE A 108 20.14 6.55 11.99
C PHE A 108 20.61 5.18 12.52
N ARG A 109 20.50 4.09 11.75
CA ARG A 109 20.91 2.74 12.16
C ARG A 109 22.36 2.39 11.84
N THR A 110 23.01 3.17 10.99
CA THR A 110 24.31 2.83 10.39
C THR A 110 25.53 3.24 11.22
N ASP A 111 25.36 3.91 12.34
CA ASP A 111 26.48 4.63 13.01
C ASP A 111 27.32 3.80 13.99
N GLY A 112 27.16 2.48 14.05
CA GLY A 112 28.05 1.61 14.87
C GLY A 112 27.98 1.82 16.40
N THR A 113 27.07 2.67 16.89
CA THR A 113 26.96 3.06 18.31
C THR A 113 26.28 2.01 19.20
N GLY A 114 25.83 0.87 18.66
CA GLY A 114 25.15 -0.19 19.40
C GLY A 114 23.75 0.12 19.91
N LEU A 115 23.25 1.34 19.71
CA LEU A 115 21.91 1.75 20.14
C LEU A 115 20.89 1.45 19.06
N LYS A 116 19.84 0.71 19.42
CA LYS A 116 18.76 0.33 18.49
C LYS A 116 17.66 1.40 18.53
N PRO A 117 17.37 2.10 17.41
CA PRO A 117 16.13 2.88 17.31
C PRO A 117 14.92 1.93 17.44
N PRO A 118 13.73 2.46 17.77
CA PRO A 118 12.52 1.63 17.81
C PRO A 118 12.28 0.97 16.45
N ASP A 119 11.80 -0.27 16.44
CA ASP A 119 11.29 -0.91 15.22
C ASP A 119 9.85 -0.43 15.00
N ILE A 120 9.68 0.46 14.04
CA ILE A 120 8.39 1.03 13.69
C ILE A 120 8.08 0.56 12.27
N ARG A 121 7.08 -0.31 12.13
CA ARG A 121 6.62 -0.79 10.82
C ARG A 121 5.30 -0.13 10.50
N THR A 122 5.26 0.55 9.37
CA THR A 122 4.08 1.26 8.89
C THR A 122 3.67 0.70 7.54
N TYR A 123 2.36 0.62 7.34
CA TYR A 123 1.78 0.13 6.10
C TYR A 123 0.53 0.94 5.75
N ARG A 124 0.54 1.56 4.57
CA ARG A 124 -0.61 2.33 4.07
C ARG A 124 -1.72 1.36 3.67
N LEU A 125 -2.85 1.43 4.37
CA LEU A 125 -4.03 0.61 4.09
C LEU A 125 -4.93 1.27 3.03
N LYS A 126 -5.21 2.57 3.22
CA LYS A 126 -6.03 3.41 2.35
C LYS A 126 -5.39 4.78 2.21
N TYR A 127 -5.95 5.62 1.37
CA TYR A 127 -5.41 6.98 1.16
C TYR A 127 -5.26 7.75 2.48
N GLY A 128 -6.27 7.71 3.35
CA GLY A 128 -6.29 8.39 4.64
C GLY A 128 -5.95 7.49 5.84
N GLU A 129 -5.41 6.27 5.67
CA GLU A 129 -5.21 5.30 6.76
C GLU A 129 -3.88 4.57 6.67
N ILE A 130 -3.15 4.53 7.79
CA ILE A 130 -1.94 3.72 8.00
C ILE A 130 -2.13 2.78 9.19
N ALA A 131 -1.75 1.52 9.02
CA ALA A 131 -1.48 0.63 10.14
C ALA A 131 -0.03 0.81 10.60
N ALA A 132 0.19 0.89 11.91
CA ALA A 132 1.51 0.97 12.51
C ALA A 132 1.70 -0.10 13.59
N ALA A 133 2.87 -0.73 13.58
CA ALA A 133 3.36 -1.58 14.67
C ALA A 133 4.62 -0.93 15.25
N TYR A 134 4.65 -0.80 16.58
CA TYR A 134 5.76 -0.20 17.32
C TYR A 134 6.33 -1.22 18.31
N VAL A 135 7.63 -1.42 18.26
CA VAL A 135 8.38 -2.28 19.19
C VAL A 135 9.60 -1.53 19.69
N SER A 136 9.76 -1.45 21.02
CA SER A 136 10.95 -0.86 21.64
C SER A 136 11.08 -1.30 23.09
N ASP A 137 12.28 -1.66 23.51
CA ASP A 137 12.58 -2.00 24.91
C ASP A 137 12.30 -0.83 25.84
N ARG A 138 12.37 0.42 25.35
CA ARG A 138 12.10 1.65 26.09
C ARG A 138 10.60 1.92 26.32
N ARG A 139 9.71 1.24 25.61
CA ARG A 139 8.24 1.38 25.71
C ARG A 139 7.71 2.83 25.62
N LEU A 140 8.34 3.65 24.76
CA LEU A 140 7.99 5.06 24.57
C LEU A 140 6.90 5.24 23.49
N CYS A 141 5.89 4.38 23.46
CA CYS A 141 4.80 4.43 22.48
C CYS A 141 3.98 5.73 22.57
N GLN A 142 3.86 6.35 23.75
CA GLN A 142 3.17 7.62 23.90
C GLN A 142 3.94 8.77 23.24
N LEU A 143 5.28 8.75 23.31
CA LEU A 143 6.12 9.70 22.57
C LEU A 143 5.92 9.55 21.06
N PHE A 144 5.87 8.32 20.56
CA PHE A 144 5.59 8.04 19.14
C PHE A 144 4.21 8.57 18.72
N LYS A 145 3.17 8.34 19.53
CA LYS A 145 1.83 8.90 19.26
C LYS A 145 1.85 10.42 19.21
N GLY A 146 2.59 11.05 20.12
CA GLY A 146 2.80 12.49 20.11
C GLY A 146 3.47 12.98 18.83
N ILE A 147 4.55 12.31 18.39
CA ILE A 147 5.22 12.64 17.13
C ILE A 147 4.25 12.53 15.95
N VAL A 148 3.46 11.46 15.87
CA VAL A 148 2.45 11.27 14.81
C VAL A 148 1.43 12.43 14.79
N LYS A 149 0.90 12.81 15.95
CA LYS A 149 -0.05 13.94 16.09
C LYS A 149 0.62 15.27 15.73
N GLY A 150 1.86 15.48 16.18
CA GLY A 150 2.62 16.69 15.88
C GLY A 150 2.96 16.84 14.39
N VAL A 151 3.29 15.74 13.71
CA VAL A 151 3.46 15.73 12.25
C VAL A 151 2.14 16.11 11.57
N GLY A 152 1.01 15.57 12.02
CA GLY A 152 -0.31 15.95 11.52
C GLY A 152 -0.62 17.44 11.72
N ALA A 153 -0.34 17.97 12.91
CA ALA A 153 -0.54 19.39 13.22
C ALA A 153 0.33 20.29 12.33
N PHE A 154 1.59 19.93 12.08
CA PHE A 154 2.50 20.68 11.20
C PHE A 154 1.94 20.86 9.78
N PHE A 155 1.23 19.86 9.26
CA PHE A 155 0.62 19.91 7.94
C PHE A 155 -0.85 20.36 7.93
N ASN A 156 -1.42 20.77 9.08
CA ASN A 156 -2.86 21.02 9.24
C ASN A 156 -3.72 19.81 8.85
N GLU A 157 -3.24 18.61 9.13
CA GLU A 157 -3.93 17.35 8.91
C GLU A 157 -4.25 16.69 10.26
N PRO A 158 -5.43 16.91 10.83
CA PRO A 158 -5.81 16.30 12.11
C PRO A 158 -5.69 14.78 12.05
N ILE A 159 -5.05 14.20 13.06
CA ILE A 159 -4.80 12.76 13.16
C ILE A 159 -5.59 12.15 14.29
N ARG A 160 -6.30 11.05 13.99
CA ARG A 160 -6.89 10.15 14.97
C ARG A 160 -6.07 8.86 15.03
N ILE A 161 -5.74 8.43 16.25
CA ILE A 161 -5.02 7.18 16.52
C ILE A 161 -5.93 6.25 17.29
N GLU A 162 -6.15 5.05 16.77
CA GLU A 162 -6.86 3.97 17.46
C GLU A 162 -5.84 2.88 17.82
N GLU A 163 -5.55 2.72 19.09
CA GLU A 163 -4.66 1.67 19.59
C GLU A 163 -5.47 0.40 19.86
N ARG A 164 -5.05 -0.71 19.30
CA ARG A 164 -5.70 -2.02 19.47
C ARG A 164 -5.00 -2.88 20.51
N VAL A 165 -3.69 -2.71 20.63
CA VAL A 165 -2.82 -3.50 21.51
C VAL A 165 -1.66 -2.61 21.94
N CYS A 166 -1.26 -2.65 23.21
CA CYS A 166 -0.22 -1.80 23.76
C CYS A 166 0.81 -2.57 24.58
N MET A 167 2.10 -2.27 24.39
CA MET A 167 3.22 -2.83 25.16
C MET A 167 3.15 -2.44 26.65
N LEU A 168 2.52 -1.31 26.99
CA LEU A 168 2.30 -0.90 28.38
C LEU A 168 1.29 -1.80 29.08
N GLU A 169 0.45 -2.52 28.31
CA GLU A 169 -0.53 -3.50 28.77
C GLU A 169 -0.01 -4.95 28.60
N SER A 170 1.31 -5.13 28.68
CA SER A 170 2.00 -6.43 28.60
C SER A 170 1.94 -7.14 27.25
N ALA A 171 1.55 -6.45 26.18
CA ALA A 171 1.63 -7.00 24.83
C ALA A 171 3.07 -6.95 24.28
N PRO A 172 3.45 -7.82 23.35
CA PRO A 172 4.81 -7.84 22.78
C PRO A 172 5.09 -6.64 21.85
N LEU A 173 4.05 -5.95 21.38
CA LEU A 173 4.14 -4.77 20.51
C LEU A 173 2.92 -3.87 20.70
N CYS A 174 3.02 -2.61 20.25
CA CYS A 174 1.83 -1.77 20.08
C CYS A 174 1.35 -1.87 18.63
N ARG A 175 0.03 -2.01 18.45
CA ARG A 175 -0.63 -1.98 17.13
C ARG A 175 -1.62 -0.83 17.11
N MET A 176 -1.48 0.03 16.11
CA MET A 176 -2.31 1.24 15.97
C MET A 176 -2.82 1.36 14.54
N SER A 177 -4.03 1.90 14.40
CA SER A 177 -4.53 2.47 13.15
C SER A 177 -4.47 3.99 13.27
N ILE A 178 -3.86 4.63 12.31
CA ILE A 178 -3.64 6.08 12.23
C ILE A 178 -4.45 6.61 11.06
N TYR A 179 -5.35 7.54 11.31
CA TYR A 179 -6.27 8.09 10.31
C TYR A 179 -6.08 9.59 10.16
N LEU A 180 -6.20 10.09 8.94
CA LEU A 180 -6.55 11.50 8.74
C LEU A 180 -7.98 11.68 9.26
N ASP A 181 -8.17 12.60 10.21
CA ASP A 181 -9.48 12.86 10.82
C ASP A 181 -10.31 13.83 9.95
N ASP A 182 -10.29 13.59 8.65
CA ASP A 182 -11.09 14.27 7.64
C ASP A 182 -11.98 13.23 6.95
N PRO A 183 -13.31 13.28 7.16
CA PRO A 183 -14.25 12.36 6.53
C PRO A 183 -14.20 12.39 4.99
N ALA A 184 -13.85 13.53 4.40
CA ALA A 184 -13.73 13.67 2.95
C ALA A 184 -12.54 12.88 2.39
N LEU A 185 -11.44 12.78 3.14
CA LEU A 185 -10.22 12.07 2.72
C LEU A 185 -10.23 10.57 3.05
N LYS A 186 -11.23 10.08 3.77
CA LYS A 186 -11.30 8.66 4.15
C LYS A 186 -11.38 7.73 2.94
N ASN A 187 -12.09 8.13 1.89
CA ASN A 187 -12.31 7.34 0.67
C ASN A 187 -11.99 8.10 -0.62
N HIS A 188 -11.75 9.41 -0.56
CA HIS A 188 -11.45 10.24 -1.72
C HIS A 188 -10.01 10.70 -1.72
N VAL A 189 -9.43 10.75 -2.90
CA VAL A 189 -8.08 11.26 -3.14
C VAL A 189 -8.13 12.77 -3.28
N ASP A 190 -7.21 13.49 -2.66
CA ASP A 190 -7.02 14.90 -2.94
C ASP A 190 -6.46 15.07 -4.37
N ILE A 191 -7.38 15.21 -5.32
CA ILE A 191 -7.05 15.30 -6.75
C ILE A 191 -6.11 16.47 -7.03
N THR A 192 -6.35 17.62 -6.40
CA THR A 192 -5.53 18.81 -6.64
C THR A 192 -4.09 18.55 -6.22
N ARG A 193 -3.89 18.01 -5.03
CA ARG A 193 -2.57 17.71 -4.50
C ARG A 193 -1.84 16.65 -5.31
N GLU A 194 -2.46 15.49 -5.51
CA GLU A 194 -1.78 14.34 -6.12
C GLU A 194 -1.45 14.58 -7.59
N PHE A 195 -2.38 15.19 -8.33
CA PHE A 195 -2.17 15.45 -9.75
C PHE A 195 -1.36 16.72 -10.03
N GLN A 196 -1.32 17.68 -9.11
CA GLN A 196 -0.41 18.82 -9.18
C GLN A 196 1.05 18.37 -9.22
N THR A 197 1.42 17.43 -8.35
CA THR A 197 2.78 16.89 -8.28
C THR A 197 3.21 16.25 -9.60
N VAL A 198 2.34 15.45 -10.19
CA VAL A 198 2.62 14.76 -11.47
C VAL A 198 2.66 15.76 -12.63
N HIS A 199 1.68 16.67 -12.70
CA HIS A 199 1.57 17.65 -13.77
C HIS A 199 2.75 18.65 -13.78
N SER A 200 3.12 19.21 -12.62
CA SER A 200 4.21 20.18 -12.51
C SER A 200 5.57 19.60 -12.90
N ARG A 201 5.75 18.29 -12.73
CA ARG A 201 6.99 17.57 -13.07
C ARG A 201 6.95 16.91 -14.46
N ILE A 202 5.84 17.02 -15.19
CA ILE A 202 5.60 16.36 -16.48
C ILE A 202 5.87 14.85 -16.37
N GLN A 203 5.43 14.24 -15.26
CA GLN A 203 5.63 12.82 -15.02
C GLN A 203 4.53 12.00 -15.69
N GLU A 204 4.93 10.89 -16.29
CA GLU A 204 4.00 9.92 -16.82
C GLU A 204 3.34 9.12 -15.70
N ILE A 205 2.05 8.87 -15.86
CA ILE A 205 1.27 7.98 -15.00
C ILE A 205 0.92 6.71 -15.77
N ARG A 206 0.86 5.58 -15.08
CA ARG A 206 0.50 4.29 -15.70
C ARG A 206 -0.98 4.03 -15.55
N PHE A 207 -1.59 3.60 -16.65
CA PHE A 207 -2.98 3.19 -16.71
C PHE A 207 -3.08 1.68 -16.92
N TYR A 208 -4.03 1.06 -16.23
CA TYR A 208 -4.28 -0.37 -16.28
C TYR A 208 -5.73 -0.62 -16.59
N ASN A 209 -5.97 -1.15 -17.78
CA ASN A 209 -7.28 -1.54 -18.28
C ASN A 209 -7.23 -2.99 -18.77
N GLN A 210 -8.37 -3.51 -19.18
CA GLN A 210 -8.48 -4.77 -19.87
C GLN A 210 -9.25 -4.57 -21.18
N PHE A 211 -8.84 -5.30 -22.20
CA PHE A 211 -9.58 -5.42 -23.45
C PHE A 211 -9.65 -6.89 -23.84
N ALA A 212 -10.86 -7.37 -24.11
CA ALA A 212 -11.11 -8.78 -24.42
C ALA A 212 -10.46 -9.76 -23.41
N GLY A 213 -10.37 -9.39 -22.13
CA GLY A 213 -9.78 -10.19 -21.06
C GLY A 213 -8.24 -10.17 -20.98
N VAL A 214 -7.58 -9.31 -21.76
CA VAL A 214 -6.14 -9.12 -21.76
C VAL A 214 -5.81 -7.74 -21.18
N ALA A 215 -4.73 -7.65 -20.40
CA ALA A 215 -4.31 -6.39 -19.82
C ALA A 215 -3.79 -5.42 -20.88
N VAL A 216 -4.27 -4.20 -20.87
CA VAL A 216 -3.79 -3.06 -21.66
C VAL A 216 -3.14 -2.07 -20.67
N VAL A 217 -1.82 -1.95 -20.73
CA VAL A 217 -1.05 -1.11 -19.82
C VAL A 217 -0.25 -0.11 -20.63
N ASN A 218 -0.55 1.18 -20.45
CA ASN A 218 0.15 2.28 -21.13
C ASN A 218 0.46 3.40 -20.16
N GLN A 219 1.34 4.30 -20.59
CA GLN A 219 1.66 5.54 -19.91
C GLN A 219 0.93 6.70 -20.58
N GLY A 220 0.64 7.74 -19.79
CA GLY A 220 0.02 8.97 -20.27
C GLY A 220 0.35 10.16 -19.39
N LEU A 221 0.00 11.33 -19.86
CA LEU A 221 0.29 12.61 -19.22
C LEU A 221 -0.99 13.27 -18.69
N VAL A 222 -0.87 13.96 -17.58
CA VAL A 222 -1.92 14.83 -17.04
C VAL A 222 -1.89 16.16 -17.79
N LEU A 223 -2.98 16.51 -18.47
CA LEU A 223 -3.14 17.80 -19.15
C LEU A 223 -3.76 18.86 -18.25
N GLN A 224 -4.79 18.47 -17.49
CA GLN A 224 -5.51 19.34 -16.55
C GLN A 224 -5.99 18.54 -15.35
N TYR A 225 -6.11 19.17 -14.21
CA TYR A 225 -6.65 18.59 -12.98
C TYR A 225 -7.44 19.64 -12.19
N GLY A 226 -8.40 19.18 -11.38
CA GLY A 226 -9.20 20.05 -10.51
C GLY A 226 -10.45 19.35 -10.01
N PRO A 227 -11.35 20.07 -9.32
CA PRO A 227 -12.55 19.51 -8.72
C PRO A 227 -13.50 18.82 -9.71
N LYS A 228 -13.44 19.20 -10.99
CA LYS A 228 -14.26 18.60 -12.05
C LYS A 228 -13.71 17.29 -12.60
N GLY A 229 -12.48 16.90 -12.22
CA GLY A 229 -11.81 15.70 -12.66
C GLY A 229 -10.40 15.95 -13.20
N VAL A 230 -9.84 14.94 -13.83
CA VAL A 230 -8.49 14.94 -14.40
C VAL A 230 -8.58 14.63 -15.89
N LEU A 231 -8.07 15.52 -16.71
CA LEU A 231 -7.93 15.30 -18.15
C LEU A 231 -6.54 14.72 -18.41
N VAL A 232 -6.51 13.57 -19.06
CA VAL A 232 -5.26 12.86 -19.39
C VAL A 232 -5.12 12.66 -20.88
N GLN A 233 -3.88 12.66 -21.37
CA GLN A 233 -3.51 12.25 -22.71
C GLN A 233 -2.89 10.86 -22.68
N ILE A 234 -3.38 9.94 -23.51
CA ILE A 234 -2.95 8.54 -23.47
C ILE A 234 -3.09 7.88 -24.86
N GLN A 235 -2.45 6.76 -25.06
CA GLN A 235 -2.50 6.00 -26.31
C GLN A 235 -3.92 5.50 -26.64
N PRO A 236 -4.25 5.40 -27.95
CA PRO A 236 -5.59 5.01 -28.41
C PRO A 236 -6.07 3.66 -27.87
N GLU A 237 -5.15 2.71 -27.69
CA GLU A 237 -5.43 1.38 -27.15
C GLU A 237 -6.04 1.44 -25.74
N SER A 238 -5.45 2.29 -24.88
CA SER A 238 -5.97 2.50 -23.53
C SER A 238 -7.29 3.28 -23.53
N LEU A 239 -7.44 4.26 -24.42
CA LEU A 239 -8.69 5.00 -24.55
C LEU A 239 -9.85 4.09 -24.94
N LEU A 240 -9.62 3.16 -25.87
CA LEU A 240 -10.63 2.20 -26.28
C LEU A 240 -10.98 1.25 -25.13
N ALA A 241 -9.96 0.72 -24.45
CA ALA A 241 -10.18 -0.12 -23.27
C ALA A 241 -10.92 0.62 -22.14
N MET A 242 -10.58 1.87 -21.88
CA MET A 242 -11.26 2.74 -20.91
C MET A 242 -12.74 2.97 -21.28
N ARG A 243 -13.03 3.18 -22.56
CA ARG A 243 -14.40 3.36 -23.05
C ARG A 243 -15.24 2.10 -22.85
N GLU A 244 -14.68 0.93 -23.11
CA GLU A 244 -15.33 -0.38 -22.94
C GLU A 244 -15.61 -0.69 -21.46
N GLU A 245 -14.63 -0.42 -20.57
CA GLU A 245 -14.76 -0.71 -19.14
C GLU A 245 -15.52 0.39 -18.37
N GLY A 246 -15.69 1.61 -18.93
CA GLY A 246 -16.25 2.75 -18.23
C GLY A 246 -15.39 3.26 -17.07
N GLY A 247 -14.19 2.72 -16.89
CA GLY A 247 -13.28 3.03 -15.79
C GLY A 247 -11.84 2.70 -16.11
N THR A 248 -10.94 3.12 -15.22
CA THR A 248 -9.51 2.80 -15.33
C THR A 248 -8.89 2.70 -13.95
N TYR A 249 -7.82 1.92 -13.85
CA TYR A 249 -6.91 1.96 -12.70
C TYR A 249 -5.65 2.71 -13.11
N LEU A 250 -5.11 3.49 -12.18
CA LEU A 250 -3.91 4.29 -12.43
C LEU A 250 -2.94 4.21 -11.25
N ALA A 251 -1.64 4.30 -11.56
CA ALA A 251 -0.57 4.39 -10.58
C ALA A 251 0.22 5.67 -10.79
N LEU A 252 0.29 6.49 -9.75
CA LEU A 252 1.11 7.70 -9.71
C LEU A 252 2.51 7.36 -9.22
N PRO A 253 3.58 7.95 -9.78
CA PRO A 253 4.97 7.60 -9.43
C PRO A 253 5.30 7.78 -7.94
N HIS A 254 4.72 8.77 -7.30
CA HIS A 254 4.98 9.12 -5.90
C HIS A 254 4.02 8.44 -4.91
N LEU A 255 2.91 7.84 -5.38
CA LEU A 255 1.90 7.21 -4.52
C LEU A 255 2.04 5.68 -4.56
N HIS A 256 2.19 5.06 -3.40
CA HIS A 256 2.30 3.60 -3.32
C HIS A 256 0.96 2.87 -3.49
N LEU A 257 -0.15 3.57 -3.29
CA LEU A 257 -1.48 3.04 -3.57
C LEU A 257 -1.82 3.17 -5.05
N GLY A 258 -2.60 2.23 -5.53
CA GLY A 258 -3.29 2.40 -6.79
C GLY A 258 -4.51 3.30 -6.66
N LEU A 259 -4.92 3.88 -7.76
CA LEU A 259 -6.14 4.66 -7.85
C LEU A 259 -7.10 4.01 -8.85
N LYS A 260 -8.40 4.17 -8.61
CA LYS A 260 -9.46 3.79 -9.53
C LYS A 260 -10.25 5.04 -9.90
N ALA A 261 -10.55 5.22 -11.18
CA ALA A 261 -11.32 6.34 -11.69
C ALA A 261 -12.45 5.87 -12.60
N ALA A 262 -13.57 6.57 -12.59
CA ALA A 262 -14.59 6.45 -13.63
C ALA A 262 -14.17 7.29 -14.86
N VAL A 263 -14.39 6.77 -16.05
CA VAL A 263 -14.13 7.47 -17.31
C VAL A 263 -15.41 8.20 -17.72
N ALA A 264 -15.38 9.54 -17.62
CA ALA A 264 -16.54 10.38 -17.92
C ALA A 264 -16.66 10.68 -19.42
N GLN A 265 -15.53 10.82 -20.10
CA GLN A 265 -15.48 11.14 -21.53
C GLN A 265 -14.19 10.63 -22.15
N VAL A 266 -14.25 10.17 -23.39
CA VAL A 266 -13.10 9.78 -24.21
C VAL A 266 -13.17 10.53 -25.54
N ASP A 267 -12.07 11.17 -25.91
CA ASP A 267 -11.86 11.77 -27.24
C ASP A 267 -10.73 11.05 -27.96
N MET A 268 -11.10 10.24 -28.93
CA MET A 268 -10.13 9.44 -29.72
C MET A 268 -9.28 10.30 -30.64
N THR A 269 -9.81 11.44 -31.12
CA THR A 269 -9.13 12.36 -32.05
C THR A 269 -8.03 13.13 -31.32
N GLN A 270 -8.37 13.68 -30.16
CA GLN A 270 -7.41 14.41 -29.32
C GLN A 270 -6.57 13.48 -28.44
N ARG A 271 -6.88 12.19 -28.42
CA ARG A 271 -6.26 11.16 -27.56
C ARG A 271 -6.35 11.51 -26.08
N THR A 272 -7.53 11.94 -25.61
CA THR A 272 -7.73 12.34 -24.24
C THR A 272 -8.88 11.59 -23.57
N ALA A 273 -8.79 11.45 -22.25
CA ALA A 273 -9.86 10.95 -21.40
C ALA A 273 -10.06 11.88 -20.19
N LEU A 274 -11.33 12.13 -19.83
CA LEU A 274 -11.71 12.83 -18.61
C LEU A 274 -12.06 11.81 -17.54
N LEU A 275 -11.27 11.81 -16.45
CA LEU A 275 -11.41 10.94 -15.31
C LEU A 275 -12.13 11.63 -14.17
N ARG A 276 -13.06 10.94 -13.51
CA ARG A 276 -13.83 11.41 -12.35
C ARG A 276 -13.92 10.34 -11.27
N GLN A 277 -14.46 10.72 -10.11
CA GLN A 277 -14.68 9.80 -8.98
C GLN A 277 -13.42 8.97 -8.64
N ILE A 278 -12.30 9.68 -8.50
CA ILE A 278 -11.01 9.06 -8.25
C ILE A 278 -10.95 8.65 -6.78
N VAL A 279 -10.76 7.35 -6.54
CA VAL A 279 -10.67 6.75 -5.21
C VAL A 279 -9.40 5.89 -5.10
N SER A 280 -8.89 5.73 -3.88
CA SER A 280 -7.77 4.82 -3.66
C SER A 280 -8.23 3.36 -3.70
N THR A 281 -7.35 2.47 -4.13
CA THR A 281 -7.53 1.02 -4.02
C THR A 281 -6.91 0.50 -2.72
N ASP A 282 -7.30 -0.71 -2.31
CA ASP A 282 -6.76 -1.38 -1.11
C ASP A 282 -5.35 -1.93 -1.35
N GLY A 283 -4.48 -1.15 -1.93
CA GLY A 283 -3.10 -1.52 -2.18
C GLY A 283 -2.59 -1.08 -3.55
N PRO A 284 -1.34 -1.40 -3.85
CA PRO A 284 -0.69 -0.99 -5.08
C PRO A 284 -1.21 -1.76 -6.29
N ILE A 285 -1.39 -1.05 -7.40
CA ILE A 285 -1.72 -1.61 -8.70
C ILE A 285 -0.42 -1.93 -9.45
N GLY A 286 -0.46 -2.95 -10.31
CA GLY A 286 0.67 -3.26 -11.20
C GLY A 286 1.83 -4.00 -10.54
N ARG A 287 1.72 -4.46 -9.30
CA ARG A 287 2.73 -5.32 -8.65
C ARG A 287 2.74 -6.76 -9.13
N ARG A 288 1.81 -7.15 -9.99
CA ARG A 288 1.81 -8.50 -10.55
C ARG A 288 3.00 -8.65 -11.49
N ILE A 289 3.88 -9.58 -11.15
CA ILE A 289 5.06 -9.91 -11.97
C ILE A 289 4.61 -10.56 -13.29
N LEU A 290 3.53 -11.36 -13.25
CA LEU A 290 3.02 -12.09 -14.39
C LEU A 290 1.60 -11.64 -14.77
N PRO A 291 1.36 -11.34 -16.04
CA PRO A 291 0.05 -10.94 -16.52
C PRO A 291 -0.96 -12.08 -16.44
N ARG A 292 -2.24 -11.73 -16.39
CA ARG A 292 -3.36 -12.68 -16.38
C ARG A 292 -4.25 -12.47 -17.57
N VAL A 293 -4.81 -13.55 -18.07
CA VAL A 293 -5.83 -13.50 -19.12
C VAL A 293 -7.16 -14.08 -18.62
N VAL A 294 -8.24 -13.47 -19.06
CA VAL A 294 -9.60 -13.98 -18.86
C VAL A 294 -9.95 -14.83 -20.08
N PRO A 295 -10.41 -16.06 -19.89
CA PRO A 295 -10.89 -16.90 -21.01
C PRO A 295 -12.07 -16.25 -21.74
N VAL A 296 -12.11 -16.35 -23.09
CA VAL A 296 -13.25 -15.85 -23.88
C VAL A 296 -14.53 -16.62 -23.56
N LYS A 297 -14.40 -17.93 -23.41
CA LYS A 297 -15.50 -18.81 -23.00
C LYS A 297 -15.15 -19.41 -21.64
N PRO A 298 -16.13 -19.66 -20.77
CA PRO A 298 -15.89 -20.33 -19.50
C PRO A 298 -15.15 -21.64 -19.70
N LEU A 299 -13.96 -21.77 -19.13
CA LEU A 299 -13.17 -23.00 -19.17
C LEU A 299 -13.43 -23.82 -17.92
N PRO A 300 -13.93 -25.07 -18.07
CA PRO A 300 -14.20 -25.94 -16.92
C PRO A 300 -12.89 -26.34 -16.24
N ILE A 301 -12.95 -26.44 -14.91
CA ILE A 301 -11.86 -26.89 -14.07
C ILE A 301 -12.37 -27.84 -12.99
N GLU A 302 -11.59 -28.88 -12.71
CA GLU A 302 -11.76 -29.75 -11.56
C GLU A 302 -10.73 -29.39 -10.50
N LEU A 303 -11.20 -29.22 -9.27
CA LEU A 303 -10.40 -28.91 -8.09
C LEU A 303 -10.49 -30.09 -7.13
N ARG A 304 -9.37 -30.73 -6.81
CA ARG A 304 -9.31 -31.80 -5.83
C ARG A 304 -8.65 -31.30 -4.55
N ILE A 305 -9.47 -31.20 -3.50
CA ILE A 305 -9.04 -30.86 -2.14
C ILE A 305 -9.31 -32.08 -1.25
N HIS A 306 -8.27 -32.58 -0.56
CA HIS A 306 -8.36 -33.82 0.19
C HIS A 306 -8.92 -34.97 -0.66
N LYS A 307 -10.06 -35.52 -0.28
CA LYS A 307 -10.75 -36.64 -0.99
C LYS A 307 -11.90 -36.15 -1.87
N GLN A 308 -12.20 -34.84 -1.90
CA GLN A 308 -13.32 -34.29 -2.64
C GLN A 308 -12.88 -33.68 -3.96
N THR A 309 -13.74 -33.77 -4.95
CA THR A 309 -13.55 -33.13 -6.27
C THR A 309 -14.68 -32.13 -6.49
N LEU A 310 -14.31 -30.88 -6.60
CA LEU A 310 -15.20 -29.77 -6.90
C LEU A 310 -15.04 -29.34 -8.36
N ARG A 311 -16.11 -28.83 -8.96
CA ARG A 311 -16.11 -28.34 -10.34
C ARG A 311 -16.48 -26.89 -10.41
N GLY A 312 -15.76 -26.16 -11.26
CA GLY A 312 -15.97 -24.73 -11.43
C GLY A 312 -15.47 -24.24 -12.79
N TRP A 313 -15.26 -22.96 -12.89
CA TRP A 313 -14.80 -22.26 -14.10
C TRP A 313 -13.59 -21.42 -13.81
N ILE A 314 -12.64 -21.38 -14.75
CA ILE A 314 -11.50 -20.48 -14.67
C ILE A 314 -11.99 -19.06 -14.94
N ALA A 315 -11.86 -18.18 -13.93
CA ALA A 315 -12.12 -16.75 -14.06
C ALA A 315 -10.95 -16.00 -14.72
N ASN A 316 -9.73 -16.33 -14.34
CA ASN A 316 -8.50 -15.86 -14.99
C ASN A 316 -7.33 -16.80 -14.69
N ILE A 317 -6.33 -16.78 -15.55
CA ILE A 317 -5.13 -17.63 -15.45
C ILE A 317 -3.87 -16.83 -15.77
N SER A 318 -2.78 -17.15 -15.08
CA SER A 318 -1.40 -16.70 -15.34
C SER A 318 -0.45 -17.88 -15.18
N GLU A 319 0.82 -17.68 -15.51
CA GLU A 319 1.85 -18.71 -15.29
C GLU A 319 2.02 -19.11 -13.83
N SER A 320 1.77 -18.21 -12.87
CA SER A 320 1.96 -18.48 -11.44
C SER A 320 0.71 -18.95 -10.70
N GLY A 321 -0.48 -18.94 -11.35
CA GLY A 321 -1.71 -19.32 -10.69
C GLY A 321 -2.96 -18.93 -11.44
N LEU A 322 -4.10 -19.23 -10.84
CA LEU A 322 -5.42 -18.97 -11.42
C LEU A 322 -6.43 -18.52 -10.36
N CYS A 323 -7.51 -17.95 -10.85
CA CYS A 323 -8.70 -17.69 -10.07
C CYS A 323 -9.84 -18.54 -10.66
N ILE A 324 -10.55 -19.23 -9.79
CA ILE A 324 -11.71 -20.05 -10.19
C ILE A 324 -12.98 -19.54 -9.50
N VAL A 325 -14.10 -19.76 -10.15
CA VAL A 325 -15.42 -19.51 -9.59
C VAL A 325 -16.20 -20.83 -9.60
N LEU A 326 -16.80 -21.16 -8.47
CA LEU A 326 -17.64 -22.33 -8.32
C LEU A 326 -18.82 -22.03 -7.39
N ARG A 327 -19.79 -22.94 -7.30
CA ARG A 327 -20.89 -22.79 -6.35
C ARG A 327 -20.35 -22.83 -4.92
N ALA A 328 -21.00 -22.11 -4.03
CA ALA A 328 -20.66 -22.16 -2.61
C ALA A 328 -20.73 -23.60 -2.09
N ASP A 329 -19.70 -24.03 -1.39
CA ASP A 329 -19.55 -25.35 -0.80
C ASP A 329 -19.00 -25.18 0.62
N PRO A 330 -19.58 -25.82 1.64
CA PRO A 330 -19.15 -25.67 3.03
C PRO A 330 -17.69 -26.02 3.32
N ILE A 331 -17.06 -26.86 2.49
CA ILE A 331 -15.64 -27.21 2.62
C ILE A 331 -14.74 -26.02 2.27
N LEU A 332 -15.25 -25.05 1.53
CA LEU A 332 -14.53 -23.89 1.05
C LEU A 332 -14.68 -22.74 2.04
N ASN A 333 -13.96 -22.81 3.13
CA ASN A 333 -13.92 -21.77 4.16
C ASN A 333 -12.47 -21.31 4.42
N GLU A 334 -12.27 -20.39 5.32
CA GLU A 334 -10.95 -19.82 5.60
C GLU A 334 -9.93 -20.87 6.09
N THR A 335 -10.37 -22.02 6.61
CA THR A 335 -9.47 -23.06 7.12
C THR A 335 -8.68 -23.76 6.04
N ILE A 336 -9.10 -23.67 4.76
CA ILE A 336 -8.36 -24.26 3.64
C ILE A 336 -7.34 -23.30 2.99
N ILE A 337 -7.20 -22.08 3.50
CA ILE A 337 -6.14 -21.16 3.04
C ILE A 337 -4.78 -21.80 3.32
N PHE A 338 -3.90 -21.76 2.31
CA PHE A 338 -2.62 -22.48 2.23
C PHE A 338 -2.70 -24.00 2.15
N THR A 339 -3.89 -24.59 2.05
CA THR A 339 -4.03 -26.03 1.86
C THR A 339 -3.59 -26.43 0.44
N PRO A 340 -2.78 -27.51 0.30
CA PRO A 340 -2.40 -28.04 -0.99
C PRO A 340 -3.60 -28.69 -1.68
N LEU A 341 -3.67 -28.53 -3.01
CA LEU A 341 -4.72 -29.05 -3.85
C LEU A 341 -4.18 -29.41 -5.24
N LYS A 342 -4.99 -30.18 -5.99
CA LYS A 342 -4.71 -30.41 -7.42
C LYS A 342 -5.79 -29.76 -8.28
N VAL A 343 -5.36 -29.09 -9.34
CA VAL A 343 -6.25 -28.56 -10.37
C VAL A 343 -6.08 -29.35 -11.67
N ARG A 344 -7.19 -29.60 -12.34
CA ARG A 344 -7.22 -30.25 -13.65
C ARG A 344 -8.07 -29.45 -14.62
N PHE A 345 -7.50 -29.04 -15.74
CA PHE A 345 -8.19 -28.26 -16.77
C PHE A 345 -7.57 -28.50 -18.15
N THR A 346 -8.22 -27.98 -19.20
CA THR A 346 -7.69 -27.95 -20.57
C THR A 346 -7.70 -26.51 -21.07
N LEU A 347 -6.67 -26.14 -21.83
CA LEU A 347 -6.61 -24.85 -22.54
C LEU A 347 -6.85 -25.09 -24.02
N PRO A 348 -7.82 -24.41 -24.65
CA PRO A 348 -8.05 -24.54 -26.08
C PRO A 348 -6.80 -24.08 -26.85
N VAL A 349 -6.50 -24.76 -27.94
CA VAL A 349 -5.47 -24.38 -28.89
C VAL A 349 -6.19 -23.77 -30.10
N GLN A 350 -5.84 -22.55 -30.49
CA GLN A 350 -6.30 -22.01 -31.77
C GLN A 350 -5.42 -22.64 -32.88
N THR A 351 -6.01 -23.52 -33.65
CA THR A 351 -5.41 -23.96 -34.92
C THR A 351 -5.86 -23.01 -36.01
N VAL A 352 -4.91 -22.57 -36.84
CA VAL A 352 -5.12 -21.61 -37.94
C VAL A 352 -5.99 -22.22 -39.04
N ASP A 353 -6.15 -23.55 -39.09
CA ASP A 353 -6.98 -24.25 -40.04
C ASP A 353 -8.17 -24.97 -39.38
N SER A 354 -9.29 -24.67 -39.95
CA SER A 354 -10.61 -25.19 -39.63
C SER A 354 -10.69 -26.71 -39.70
N GLU A 355 -10.55 -27.36 -38.61
CA GLU A 355 -11.25 -28.57 -38.19
C GLU A 355 -10.75 -28.93 -36.80
N VAL A 356 -11.50 -28.48 -35.79
CA VAL A 356 -11.25 -28.88 -34.41
C VAL A 356 -11.65 -30.39 -34.30
N THR A 357 -10.70 -31.24 -34.60
CA THR A 357 -10.76 -32.61 -34.11
C THR A 357 -10.64 -32.55 -32.59
N THR A 358 -11.70 -32.87 -31.90
CA THR A 358 -11.81 -32.95 -30.43
C THR A 358 -10.91 -34.04 -29.82
N ALA A 359 -10.03 -34.64 -30.58
CA ALA A 359 -9.12 -35.69 -30.17
C ALA A 359 -7.81 -35.07 -29.64
N SER A 360 -7.70 -35.06 -28.33
CA SER A 360 -6.50 -34.88 -27.50
C SER A 360 -5.96 -33.48 -27.27
N ILE A 361 -6.80 -32.55 -26.80
CA ILE A 361 -6.25 -31.41 -26.06
C ILE A 361 -5.65 -31.96 -24.76
N PRO A 362 -4.33 -31.78 -24.52
CA PRO A 362 -3.70 -32.36 -23.34
C PRO A 362 -4.29 -31.73 -22.08
N LYS A 363 -4.62 -32.59 -21.12
CA LYS A 363 -5.11 -32.17 -19.81
C LYS A 363 -3.91 -31.66 -18.99
N ILE A 364 -4.03 -30.45 -18.48
CA ILE A 364 -3.08 -29.85 -17.54
C ILE A 364 -3.48 -30.26 -16.13
N VAL A 365 -2.53 -30.82 -15.38
CA VAL A 365 -2.73 -31.22 -13.98
C VAL A 365 -1.62 -30.57 -13.16
N LEU A 366 -1.98 -29.65 -12.27
CA LEU A 366 -1.03 -28.91 -11.44
C LEU A 366 -1.35 -29.04 -9.96
N ASP A 367 -0.30 -29.06 -9.15
CA ASP A 367 -0.39 -28.87 -7.73
C ASP A 367 -0.37 -27.37 -7.42
N GLY A 368 -1.13 -26.95 -6.41
CA GLY A 368 -1.23 -25.56 -6.00
C GLY A 368 -1.65 -25.41 -4.54
N ASN A 369 -1.61 -24.18 -4.05
CA ASN A 369 -2.09 -23.82 -2.72
C ASN A 369 -3.18 -22.76 -2.83
N VAL A 370 -4.20 -22.85 -1.98
CA VAL A 370 -5.22 -21.81 -1.85
C VAL A 370 -4.59 -20.55 -1.24
N LEU A 371 -4.69 -19.42 -1.92
CA LEU A 371 -4.22 -18.14 -1.39
C LEU A 371 -5.33 -17.34 -0.71
N ASN A 372 -6.52 -17.40 -1.27
CA ASN A 372 -7.67 -16.62 -0.78
C ASN A 372 -8.97 -17.23 -1.25
N ILE A 373 -10.02 -17.04 -0.46
CA ILE A 373 -11.40 -17.42 -0.78
C ILE A 373 -12.27 -16.21 -0.48
N GLU A 374 -13.15 -15.88 -1.42
CA GLU A 374 -14.15 -14.83 -1.27
C GLU A 374 -15.51 -15.42 -1.65
N GLU A 375 -16.50 -15.25 -0.78
CA GLU A 375 -17.88 -15.62 -1.10
C GLU A 375 -18.67 -14.38 -1.53
N ARG A 376 -19.35 -14.49 -2.68
CA ARG A 376 -20.25 -13.44 -3.18
C ARG A 376 -21.44 -14.13 -3.88
N GLU A 377 -22.63 -13.73 -3.51
CA GLU A 377 -23.88 -14.16 -4.18
C GLU A 377 -24.01 -15.69 -4.32
N GLY A 378 -23.64 -16.45 -3.27
CA GLY A 378 -23.72 -17.91 -3.28
C GLY A 378 -22.69 -18.60 -4.18
N ARG A 379 -21.60 -17.91 -4.50
CA ARG A 379 -20.44 -18.43 -5.25
C ARG A 379 -19.17 -18.19 -4.49
N HIS A 380 -18.24 -19.13 -4.56
CA HIS A 380 -16.87 -18.94 -4.09
C HIS A 380 -15.95 -18.55 -5.25
N SER A 381 -15.15 -17.52 -5.01
CA SER A 381 -14.00 -17.14 -5.84
C SER A 381 -12.72 -17.55 -5.12
N ILE A 382 -11.98 -18.50 -5.68
CA ILE A 382 -10.77 -19.05 -5.07
C ILE A 382 -9.55 -18.63 -5.88
N ARG A 383 -8.57 -18.06 -5.21
CA ARG A 383 -7.26 -17.75 -5.80
C ARG A 383 -6.28 -18.86 -5.43
N ILE A 384 -5.64 -19.42 -6.44
CA ILE A 384 -4.72 -20.55 -6.32
C ILE A 384 -3.36 -20.10 -6.87
N VAL A 385 -2.30 -20.37 -6.13
CA VAL A 385 -0.91 -20.26 -6.60
C VAL A 385 -0.43 -21.66 -6.96
N PHE A 386 0.21 -21.80 -8.12
CA PHE A 386 0.80 -23.07 -8.53
C PHE A 386 2.08 -23.35 -7.75
N GLN A 387 2.32 -24.61 -7.41
CA GLN A 387 3.64 -25.08 -7.03
C GLN A 387 4.51 -25.21 -8.28
N PRO A 388 5.85 -25.34 -8.15
CA PRO A 388 6.71 -25.59 -9.30
C PRO A 388 6.21 -26.76 -10.12
N TYR A 389 6.11 -26.59 -11.45
CA TYR A 389 5.54 -27.58 -12.36
C TYR A 389 6.43 -27.74 -13.60
N ALA A 390 6.17 -28.78 -14.39
CA ALA A 390 7.02 -29.14 -15.49
C ALA A 390 6.95 -28.12 -16.66
N VAL A 391 8.00 -28.11 -17.47
CA VAL A 391 8.18 -27.17 -18.59
C VAL A 391 7.07 -27.29 -19.64
N ASN A 392 6.52 -28.48 -19.81
CA ASN A 392 5.46 -28.74 -20.78
C ASN A 392 4.16 -27.99 -20.45
N GLU A 393 3.72 -28.02 -19.19
CA GLU A 393 2.55 -27.31 -18.70
C GLU A 393 2.79 -25.79 -18.75
N ALA A 394 4.00 -25.34 -18.43
CA ALA A 394 4.39 -23.95 -18.56
C ALA A 394 4.26 -23.46 -20.01
N HIS A 395 4.76 -24.20 -20.97
CA HIS A 395 4.64 -23.86 -22.39
C HIS A 395 3.18 -23.80 -22.85
N GLN A 396 2.31 -24.68 -22.36
CA GLN A 396 0.89 -24.65 -22.72
C GLN A 396 0.19 -23.39 -22.20
N ILE A 397 0.47 -23.00 -20.94
CA ILE A 397 -0.08 -21.78 -20.34
C ILE A 397 0.45 -20.54 -21.06
N GLN A 398 1.76 -20.46 -21.31
CA GLN A 398 2.39 -19.35 -22.02
C GLN A 398 1.86 -19.20 -23.44
N ARG A 399 1.71 -20.34 -24.17
CA ARG A 399 1.13 -20.34 -25.51
C ARG A 399 -0.28 -19.79 -25.49
N TYR A 400 -1.14 -20.29 -24.60
CA TYR A 400 -2.51 -19.80 -24.45
C TYR A 400 -2.54 -18.31 -24.17
N TYR A 401 -1.67 -17.81 -23.27
CA TYR A 401 -1.56 -16.40 -22.97
C TYR A 401 -1.21 -15.59 -24.25
N ARG A 402 -0.16 -15.98 -24.98
CA ARG A 402 0.30 -15.27 -26.19
C ARG A 402 -0.77 -15.27 -27.30
N GLU A 403 -1.45 -16.38 -27.52
CA GLU A 403 -2.54 -16.47 -28.50
C GLU A 403 -3.68 -15.50 -28.12
N ARG A 404 -4.05 -15.44 -26.85
CA ARG A 404 -5.07 -14.52 -26.34
C ARG A 404 -4.64 -13.05 -26.49
N GLU A 405 -3.41 -12.74 -26.13
CA GLU A 405 -2.85 -11.40 -26.26
C GLU A 405 -2.81 -10.94 -27.72
N THR A 406 -2.31 -11.77 -28.62
CA THR A 406 -2.26 -11.48 -30.05
C THR A 406 -3.66 -11.23 -30.62
N ALA A 407 -4.62 -12.08 -30.32
CA ALA A 407 -6.00 -11.91 -30.80
C ALA A 407 -6.65 -10.63 -30.27
N ALA A 408 -6.43 -10.31 -28.99
CA ALA A 408 -6.96 -9.08 -28.40
C ALA A 408 -6.33 -7.83 -29.01
N LEU A 409 -5.01 -7.82 -29.24
CA LEU A 409 -4.31 -6.71 -29.89
C LEU A 409 -4.74 -6.52 -31.35
N GLN A 410 -4.93 -7.59 -32.11
CA GLN A 410 -5.44 -7.52 -33.49
C GLN A 410 -6.86 -6.92 -33.51
N GLN A 411 -7.75 -7.36 -32.62
CA GLN A 411 -9.10 -6.80 -32.51
C GLN A 411 -9.05 -5.33 -32.12
N LEU A 412 -8.21 -4.96 -31.14
CA LEU A 412 -8.04 -3.58 -30.69
C LEU A 412 -7.56 -2.67 -31.81
N ASN A 413 -6.54 -3.09 -32.56
CA ASN A 413 -5.99 -2.33 -33.70
C ASN A 413 -7.02 -2.18 -34.85
N ALA A 414 -7.81 -3.21 -35.11
CA ALA A 414 -8.89 -3.14 -36.09
C ALA A 414 -9.96 -2.10 -35.69
N LEU A 415 -10.35 -2.08 -34.41
CA LEU A 415 -11.31 -1.07 -33.92
C LEU A 415 -10.74 0.34 -33.95
N ILE A 416 -9.46 0.54 -33.63
CA ILE A 416 -8.80 1.85 -33.73
C ILE A 416 -8.75 2.34 -35.18
N ALA A 417 -8.49 1.45 -36.14
CA ALA A 417 -8.47 1.80 -37.55
C ALA A 417 -9.84 2.26 -38.09
N LEU A 418 -10.95 1.77 -37.49
CA LEU A 418 -12.32 2.18 -37.87
C LEU A 418 -12.73 3.54 -37.29
N ILE A 419 -12.00 4.05 -36.29
CA ILE A 419 -12.30 5.32 -35.60
C ILE A 419 -11.48 6.49 -36.20
N LYS A 420 -10.42 6.19 -36.93
CA LYS A 420 -9.64 7.17 -37.71
C LYS A 420 -10.37 7.54 -38.98
#